data_7565aaebda9ca8246bdfc7503843c473
#
_entry.id   7565aaebda9ca8246bdfc7503843c473
#
_cell.length_a   1.000
_cell.length_b   1.000
_cell.length_c   1.000
_cell.angle_alpha   90.00
_cell.angle_beta   90.00
_cell.angle_gamma   90.00
#
_symmetry.space_group_name_H-M   'P 1'
#
loop_
_entity.id
_entity.type
_entity.pdbx_description
1 polymer ?
#
loop_
_entity_poly.entity_id
_entity_poly.type
_entity_poly.pdbx_seq_one_letter_code
_entity_poly.pdbx_strand_id
1 'polypeptide(L)'
;MPGQAPAASDERELLLGYITQQRDGLRNAAYGLTDEQARLTPSASSLSIGGLVKHVAEMERGWIDMVAERERGGSTEDQASAYEDNFRLGPDETLADALAALDQVEAETADVVARVDLDRPVPVPKGVPWFPDDVDAWSVRWILLHLVEEIARHAGHADIVRESIDGATMYELMAAAEGWPATDWLQPWEPSS
;
A
#
# COMPACT_ATOMS: atom_id res chain seq x y z
N MET A 1 0.67 -5.74 -15.65
CA MET A 1 0.72 -6.51 -14.39
C MET A 1 -0.32 -7.62 -14.44
N PRO A 2 -0.01 -8.88 -14.14
CA PRO A 2 -1.04 -9.92 -14.10
C PRO A 2 -2.00 -9.69 -12.93
N GLY A 3 -3.30 -9.91 -13.13
CA GLY A 3 -4.32 -9.80 -12.08
C GLY A 3 -4.15 -10.77 -10.91
N GLN A 4 -3.04 -11.51 -10.88
CA GLN A 4 -2.66 -12.46 -9.85
C GLN A 4 -1.17 -12.38 -9.57
N ALA A 5 -0.77 -12.64 -8.32
CA ALA A 5 0.64 -12.76 -7.96
C ALA A 5 1.33 -13.84 -8.82
N PRO A 6 2.60 -13.63 -9.21
CA PRO A 6 3.34 -14.62 -10.00
C PRO A 6 3.47 -15.93 -9.22
N ALA A 7 3.40 -17.05 -9.93
CA ALA A 7 3.68 -18.35 -9.35
C ALA A 7 5.17 -18.41 -8.97
N ALA A 8 5.45 -18.67 -7.69
CA ALA A 8 6.79 -18.86 -7.17
C ALA A 8 6.85 -20.13 -6.31
N SER A 9 7.96 -20.82 -6.33
CA SER A 9 8.21 -22.00 -5.47
C SER A 9 8.97 -21.64 -4.18
N ASP A 10 9.67 -20.52 -4.16
CA ASP A 10 10.31 -19.95 -2.98
C ASP A 10 9.29 -19.11 -2.19
N GLU A 11 9.22 -19.35 -0.87
CA GLU A 11 8.27 -18.67 0.01
C GLU A 11 8.48 -17.16 0.04
N ARG A 12 9.72 -16.70 0.03
CA ARG A 12 10.09 -15.29 0.06
C ARG A 12 9.63 -14.57 -1.21
N GLU A 13 9.90 -15.17 -2.36
CA GLU A 13 9.42 -14.66 -3.66
C GLU A 13 7.90 -14.62 -3.70
N LEU A 14 7.23 -15.65 -3.15
CA LEU A 14 5.78 -15.72 -3.09
C LEU A 14 5.19 -14.59 -2.23
N LEU A 15 5.71 -14.38 -1.02
CA LEU A 15 5.26 -13.32 -0.12
C LEU A 15 5.47 -11.93 -0.74
N LEU A 16 6.64 -11.65 -1.30
CA LEU A 16 6.93 -10.41 -2.00
C LEU A 16 6.02 -10.21 -3.21
N GLY A 17 5.77 -11.27 -3.99
CA GLY A 17 4.86 -11.23 -5.13
C GLY A 17 3.43 -10.85 -4.74
N TYR A 18 2.91 -11.37 -3.63
CA TYR A 18 1.59 -10.98 -3.12
C TYR A 18 1.55 -9.55 -2.62
N ILE A 19 2.59 -9.09 -1.91
CA ILE A 19 2.69 -7.70 -1.43
C ILE A 19 2.72 -6.75 -2.65
N THR A 20 3.55 -7.03 -3.66
CA THR A 20 3.63 -6.24 -4.89
C THR A 20 2.28 -6.18 -5.60
N GLN A 21 1.58 -7.31 -5.72
CA GLN A 21 0.24 -7.33 -6.35
C GLN A 21 -0.74 -6.40 -5.63
N GLN A 22 -0.71 -6.33 -4.29
CA GLN A 22 -1.61 -5.44 -3.55
C GLN A 22 -1.24 -3.96 -3.74
N ARG A 23 0.06 -3.61 -3.77
CA ARG A 23 0.51 -2.24 -4.10
C ARG A 23 0.07 -1.84 -5.50
N ASP A 24 0.13 -2.76 -6.44
CA ASP A 24 -0.31 -2.53 -7.81
C ASP A 24 -1.82 -2.26 -7.91
N GLY A 25 -2.63 -2.82 -6.99
CA GLY A 25 -4.03 -2.41 -6.83
C GLY A 25 -4.17 -0.92 -6.54
N LEU A 26 -3.34 -0.38 -5.62
CA LEU A 26 -3.31 1.06 -5.33
C LEU A 26 -2.83 1.90 -6.52
N ARG A 27 -1.78 1.45 -7.23
CA ARG A 27 -1.29 2.13 -8.45
C ARG A 27 -2.36 2.19 -9.52
N ASN A 28 -3.10 1.09 -9.72
CA ASN A 28 -4.21 1.04 -10.67
C ASN A 28 -5.34 2.00 -10.25
N ALA A 29 -5.74 2.01 -8.98
CA ALA A 29 -6.75 2.94 -8.50
C ALA A 29 -6.34 4.41 -8.69
N ALA A 30 -5.03 4.72 -8.61
CA ALA A 30 -4.46 6.05 -8.81
C ALA A 30 -4.25 6.41 -10.30
N TYR A 31 -4.34 5.44 -11.22
CA TYR A 31 -3.99 5.63 -12.62
C TYR A 31 -4.80 6.75 -13.28
N GLY A 32 -4.08 7.71 -13.87
CA GLY A 32 -4.66 8.82 -14.63
C GLY A 32 -5.37 9.89 -13.80
N LEU A 33 -5.35 9.82 -12.45
CA LEU A 33 -5.92 10.87 -11.61
C LEU A 33 -5.04 12.11 -11.55
N THR A 34 -5.67 13.28 -11.48
CA THR A 34 -5.01 14.53 -11.09
C THR A 34 -4.83 14.59 -9.57
N ASP A 35 -4.00 15.51 -9.07
CA ASP A 35 -3.82 15.73 -7.63
C ASP A 35 -5.13 16.16 -6.94
N GLU A 36 -5.97 16.95 -7.61
CA GLU A 36 -7.28 17.34 -7.11
C GLU A 36 -8.20 16.13 -6.97
N GLN A 37 -8.25 15.26 -7.97
CA GLN A 37 -9.04 14.03 -7.93
C GLN A 37 -8.53 13.06 -6.85
N ALA A 38 -7.20 12.94 -6.70
CA ALA A 38 -6.58 12.10 -5.70
C ALA A 38 -6.87 12.53 -4.25
N ARG A 39 -7.26 13.79 -4.02
CA ARG A 39 -7.68 14.34 -2.72
C ARG A 39 -9.16 14.19 -2.43
N LEU A 40 -9.99 13.85 -3.42
CA LEU A 40 -11.44 13.71 -3.22
C LEU A 40 -11.77 12.60 -2.23
N THR A 41 -12.79 12.83 -1.43
CA THR A 41 -13.40 11.87 -0.50
C THR A 41 -14.87 11.63 -0.88
N PRO A 42 -15.15 11.01 -2.05
CA PRO A 42 -16.47 10.94 -2.64
C PRO A 42 -17.37 9.87 -2.02
N SER A 43 -16.81 8.97 -1.22
CA SER A 43 -17.54 7.88 -0.56
C SER A 43 -18.08 8.31 0.82
N ALA A 44 -18.74 7.40 1.53
CA ALA A 44 -19.20 7.64 2.91
C ALA A 44 -18.05 7.76 3.93
N SER A 45 -16.82 7.38 3.55
CA SER A 45 -15.63 7.50 4.39
C SER A 45 -14.85 8.79 4.08
N SER A 46 -13.90 9.12 4.97
CA SER A 46 -12.95 10.22 4.75
C SER A 46 -11.73 9.83 3.92
N LEU A 47 -11.71 8.63 3.34
CA LEU A 47 -10.57 8.11 2.58
C LEU A 47 -10.51 8.76 1.18
N SER A 48 -9.29 9.03 0.74
CA SER A 48 -8.96 9.48 -0.61
C SER A 48 -7.87 8.61 -1.22
N ILE A 49 -7.77 8.55 -2.55
CA ILE A 49 -6.76 7.73 -3.22
C ILE A 49 -5.36 8.18 -2.82
N GLY A 50 -5.06 9.47 -2.86
CA GLY A 50 -3.74 9.99 -2.51
C GLY A 50 -3.38 9.73 -1.05
N GLY A 51 -4.36 9.86 -0.13
CA GLY A 51 -4.17 9.52 1.27
C GLY A 51 -3.91 8.04 1.50
N LEU A 52 -4.62 7.15 0.80
CA LEU A 52 -4.40 5.70 0.89
C LEU A 52 -3.01 5.28 0.37
N VAL A 53 -2.56 5.83 -0.76
CA VAL A 53 -1.21 5.56 -1.29
C VAL A 53 -0.13 6.02 -0.30
N LYS A 54 -0.25 7.25 0.22
CA LYS A 54 0.67 7.80 1.23
C LYS A 54 0.68 6.94 2.50
N HIS A 55 -0.51 6.60 3.03
CA HIS A 55 -0.63 5.78 4.22
C HIS A 55 0.05 4.42 4.06
N VAL A 56 -0.19 3.73 2.95
CA VAL A 56 0.41 2.41 2.71
C VAL A 56 1.93 2.50 2.62
N ALA A 57 2.49 3.51 1.94
CA ALA A 57 3.93 3.72 1.87
C ALA A 57 4.56 3.91 3.27
N GLU A 58 3.94 4.74 4.12
CA GLU A 58 4.44 5.02 5.47
C GLU A 58 4.22 3.85 6.44
N MET A 59 3.08 3.17 6.34
CA MET A 59 2.75 1.98 7.13
C MET A 59 3.75 0.86 6.83
N GLU A 60 3.97 0.55 5.56
CA GLU A 60 4.91 -0.48 5.15
C GLU A 60 6.34 -0.14 5.59
N ARG A 61 6.79 1.12 5.40
CA ARG A 61 8.09 1.58 5.90
C ARG A 61 8.22 1.34 7.40
N GLY A 62 7.15 1.59 8.18
CA GLY A 62 7.14 1.33 9.61
C GLY A 62 7.42 -0.12 9.97
N TRP A 63 6.78 -1.04 9.30
CA TRP A 63 6.98 -2.47 9.53
C TRP A 63 8.36 -2.94 9.09
N ILE A 64 8.85 -2.43 7.96
CA ILE A 64 10.17 -2.81 7.45
C ILE A 64 11.30 -2.21 8.27
N ASP A 65 11.13 -1.01 8.84
CA ASP A 65 12.08 -0.45 9.80
C ASP A 65 12.19 -1.32 11.06
N MET A 66 11.09 -1.87 11.57
CA MET A 66 11.13 -2.83 12.68
C MET A 66 11.89 -4.11 12.28
N VAL A 67 11.65 -4.63 11.09
CA VAL A 67 12.41 -5.79 10.56
C VAL A 67 13.88 -5.45 10.41
N ALA A 68 14.24 -4.26 9.96
CA ALA A 68 15.61 -3.81 9.75
C ALA A 68 16.28 -3.27 11.03
N GLU A 69 15.58 -3.27 12.18
CA GLU A 69 16.05 -2.74 13.46
C GLU A 69 16.49 -1.26 13.36
N ARG A 70 15.78 -0.47 12.54
CA ARG A 70 16.02 0.96 12.39
C ARG A 70 15.22 1.72 13.43
N GLU A 71 15.87 2.64 14.15
CA GLU A 71 15.17 3.51 15.08
C GLU A 71 14.34 4.56 14.33
N ARG A 72 13.07 4.68 14.70
CA ARG A 72 12.22 5.79 14.29
C ARG A 72 12.27 6.87 15.35
N GLY A 73 12.68 8.07 14.96
CA GLY A 73 12.65 9.24 15.84
C GLY A 73 11.22 9.71 16.13
N GLY A 74 11.08 10.54 17.18
CA GLY A 74 9.81 11.14 17.59
C GLY A 74 9.19 10.47 18.81
N SER A 75 8.31 11.21 19.49
CA SER A 75 7.53 10.70 20.62
C SER A 75 6.36 9.85 20.13
N THR A 76 5.71 9.08 21.02
CA THR A 76 4.48 8.33 20.70
C THR A 76 3.34 9.27 20.26
N GLU A 77 3.29 10.49 20.82
CA GLU A 77 2.31 11.51 20.41
C GLU A 77 2.57 12.04 19.00
N ASP A 78 3.84 12.26 18.64
CA ASP A 78 4.24 12.66 17.28
C ASP A 78 3.89 11.57 16.27
N GLN A 79 4.11 10.30 16.62
CA GLN A 79 3.77 9.15 15.78
C GLN A 79 2.27 8.98 15.59
N ALA A 80 1.46 9.22 16.63
CA ALA A 80 0.00 9.14 16.54
C ALA A 80 -0.56 10.28 15.66
N SER A 81 -0.06 11.51 15.80
CA SER A 81 -0.44 12.64 14.95
C SER A 81 -0.06 12.38 13.48
N ALA A 82 1.16 11.91 13.24
CA ALA A 82 1.62 11.55 11.91
C ALA A 82 0.77 10.43 11.28
N TYR A 83 0.29 9.48 12.07
CA TYR A 83 -0.57 8.41 11.58
C TYR A 83 -1.90 8.93 11.02
N GLU A 84 -2.56 9.89 11.69
CA GLU A 84 -3.79 10.51 11.18
C GLU A 84 -3.53 11.32 9.91
N ASP A 85 -2.42 12.06 9.86
CA ASP A 85 -2.03 12.88 8.71
C ASP A 85 -1.62 12.02 7.49
N ASN A 86 -1.17 10.79 7.70
CA ASN A 86 -0.81 9.87 6.62
C ASN A 86 -2.01 9.44 5.76
N PHE A 87 -3.25 9.56 6.25
CA PHE A 87 -4.45 9.30 5.45
C PHE A 87 -4.88 10.48 4.57
N ARG A 88 -4.10 11.54 4.51
CA ARG A 88 -4.43 12.74 3.71
C ARG A 88 -3.25 13.17 2.86
N LEU A 89 -3.52 13.43 1.60
CA LEU A 89 -2.57 14.12 0.73
C LEU A 89 -2.67 15.62 1.02
N GLY A 90 -1.63 16.19 1.62
CA GLY A 90 -1.55 17.60 2.00
C GLY A 90 -1.59 18.54 0.77
N PRO A 91 -1.83 19.85 0.98
CA PRO A 91 -1.95 20.81 -0.13
C PRO A 91 -0.67 20.94 -0.97
N ASP A 92 0.49 20.74 -0.36
CA ASP A 92 1.81 20.84 -0.99
C ASP A 92 2.38 19.47 -1.43
N GLU A 93 1.65 18.38 -1.19
CA GLU A 93 2.03 17.01 -1.57
C GLU A 93 1.34 16.65 -2.88
N THR A 94 2.01 15.89 -3.74
CA THR A 94 1.45 15.41 -5.02
C THR A 94 1.18 13.91 -4.97
N LEU A 95 0.26 13.44 -5.82
CA LEU A 95 0.04 12.01 -6.04
C LEU A 95 1.32 11.34 -6.56
N ALA A 96 2.08 12.03 -7.40
CA ALA A 96 3.35 11.54 -7.92
C ALA A 96 4.39 11.31 -6.80
N ASP A 97 4.48 12.21 -5.81
CA ASP A 97 5.37 12.02 -4.66
C ASP A 97 4.94 10.83 -3.79
N ALA A 98 3.63 10.66 -3.57
CA ALA A 98 3.10 9.52 -2.82
C ALA A 98 3.38 8.17 -3.53
N LEU A 99 3.21 8.11 -4.86
CA LEU A 99 3.55 6.94 -5.65
C LEU A 99 5.07 6.66 -5.66
N ALA A 100 5.91 7.69 -5.75
CA ALA A 100 7.35 7.54 -5.65
C ALA A 100 7.79 7.02 -4.28
N ALA A 101 7.12 7.45 -3.18
CA ALA A 101 7.36 6.91 -1.84
C ALA A 101 6.96 5.42 -1.73
N LEU A 102 5.86 5.02 -2.40
CA LEU A 102 5.44 3.62 -2.48
C LEU A 102 6.46 2.76 -3.26
N ASP A 103 7.01 3.27 -4.36
CA ASP A 103 8.04 2.58 -5.13
C ASP A 103 9.35 2.45 -4.33
N GLN A 104 9.71 3.48 -3.58
CA GLN A 104 10.89 3.46 -2.73
C GLN A 104 10.76 2.40 -1.62
N VAL A 105 9.63 2.35 -0.90
CA VAL A 105 9.44 1.36 0.17
C VAL A 105 9.36 -0.06 -0.38
N GLU A 106 8.82 -0.27 -1.58
CA GLU A 106 8.86 -1.57 -2.27
C GLU A 106 10.29 -2.07 -2.47
N ALA A 107 11.18 -1.20 -2.98
CA ALA A 107 12.59 -1.55 -3.16
C ALA A 107 13.28 -1.83 -1.82
N GLU A 108 13.01 -1.02 -0.78
CA GLU A 108 13.54 -1.22 0.57
C GLU A 108 13.06 -2.54 1.19
N THR A 109 11.77 -2.88 1.03
CA THR A 109 11.18 -4.13 1.50
C THR A 109 11.88 -5.33 0.85
N ALA A 110 12.01 -5.32 -0.47
CA ALA A 110 12.68 -6.40 -1.20
C ALA A 110 14.14 -6.58 -0.72
N ASP A 111 14.86 -5.49 -0.53
CA ASP A 111 16.24 -5.45 -0.11
C ASP A 111 16.45 -5.98 1.33
N VAL A 112 15.57 -5.61 2.26
CA VAL A 112 15.58 -6.10 3.65
C VAL A 112 15.21 -7.58 3.68
N VAL A 113 14.11 -7.96 3.02
CA VAL A 113 13.61 -9.34 3.02
C VAL A 113 14.60 -10.31 2.36
N ALA A 114 15.41 -9.88 1.38
CA ALA A 114 16.44 -10.71 0.77
C ALA A 114 17.54 -11.17 1.76
N ARG A 115 17.74 -10.45 2.87
CA ARG A 115 18.87 -10.62 3.79
C ARG A 115 18.51 -11.21 5.15
N VAL A 116 17.21 -11.31 5.47
CA VAL A 116 16.75 -11.74 6.80
C VAL A 116 16.15 -13.15 6.76
N ASP A 117 16.22 -13.87 7.87
CA ASP A 117 15.50 -15.12 8.04
C ASP A 117 14.02 -14.83 8.29
N LEU A 118 13.11 -15.55 7.60
CA LEU A 118 11.67 -15.39 7.76
C LEU A 118 11.18 -15.79 9.16
N ASP A 119 11.88 -16.65 9.86
CA ASP A 119 11.58 -17.06 11.23
C ASP A 119 12.24 -16.15 12.29
N ARG A 120 13.05 -15.18 11.88
CA ARG A 120 13.70 -14.26 12.82
C ARG A 120 12.65 -13.52 13.65
N PRO A 121 12.79 -13.49 15.00
CA PRO A 121 11.90 -12.72 15.85
C PRO A 121 12.16 -11.22 15.70
N VAL A 122 11.07 -10.45 15.61
CA VAL A 122 11.05 -8.98 15.62
C VAL A 122 10.30 -8.55 16.88
N PRO A 123 10.96 -7.85 17.83
CA PRO A 123 10.35 -7.48 19.09
C PRO A 123 9.10 -6.61 18.91
N VAL A 124 8.03 -6.91 19.65
CA VAL A 124 6.82 -6.08 19.69
C VAL A 124 7.06 -4.87 20.58
N PRO A 125 6.92 -3.63 20.07
CA PRO A 125 7.03 -2.43 20.88
C PRO A 125 5.99 -2.44 22.00
N LYS A 126 6.42 -2.25 23.25
CA LYS A 126 5.54 -2.21 24.41
C LYS A 126 4.98 -0.81 24.62
N GLY A 127 3.76 -0.74 25.18
CA GLY A 127 3.08 0.52 25.47
C GLY A 127 2.51 1.24 24.26
N VAL A 128 2.45 0.57 23.11
CA VAL A 128 1.77 1.06 21.91
C VAL A 128 0.33 0.59 21.93
N PRO A 129 -0.68 1.47 21.96
CA PRO A 129 -2.09 1.09 22.26
C PRO A 129 -2.72 0.07 21.31
N TRP A 130 -2.23 -0.04 20.09
CA TRP A 130 -2.73 -0.97 19.06
C TRP A 130 -1.90 -2.25 18.93
N PHE A 131 -0.83 -2.41 19.73
CA PHE A 131 -0.04 -3.63 19.75
C PHE A 131 -0.36 -4.48 21.00
N PRO A 132 -0.29 -5.82 20.89
CA PRO A 132 -0.57 -6.69 22.02
C PRO A 132 0.56 -6.64 23.06
N ASP A 133 0.20 -6.49 24.34
CA ASP A 133 1.17 -6.47 25.45
C ASP A 133 1.66 -7.88 25.83
N ASP A 134 0.91 -8.93 25.48
CA ASP A 134 1.16 -10.32 25.78
C ASP A 134 1.97 -11.08 24.73
N VAL A 135 2.33 -10.42 23.62
CA VAL A 135 3.20 -10.94 22.56
C VAL A 135 4.56 -10.27 22.66
N ASP A 136 5.63 -11.06 22.78
CA ASP A 136 7.01 -10.51 22.89
C ASP A 136 7.64 -10.23 21.53
N ALA A 137 7.36 -11.06 20.52
CA ALA A 137 7.91 -10.88 19.18
C ALA A 137 6.99 -11.49 18.11
N TRP A 138 6.98 -10.91 16.93
CA TRP A 138 6.49 -11.52 15.70
C TRP A 138 7.65 -12.13 14.91
N SER A 139 7.37 -13.08 14.01
CA SER A 139 8.36 -13.47 13.00
C SER A 139 8.34 -12.48 11.82
N VAL A 140 9.42 -12.40 11.05
CA VAL A 140 9.44 -11.65 9.78
C VAL A 140 8.33 -12.14 8.85
N ARG A 141 8.12 -13.47 8.78
CA ARG A 141 7.02 -14.07 8.00
C ARG A 141 5.64 -13.52 8.41
N TRP A 142 5.38 -13.40 9.71
CA TRP A 142 4.14 -12.83 10.21
C TRP A 142 3.96 -11.38 9.73
N ILE A 143 5.02 -10.56 9.80
CA ILE A 143 5.00 -9.17 9.33
C ILE A 143 4.68 -9.10 7.83
N LEU A 144 5.29 -9.95 7.01
CA LEU A 144 5.01 -9.96 5.57
C LEU A 144 3.58 -10.39 5.25
N LEU A 145 3.01 -11.35 5.99
CA LEU A 145 1.60 -11.72 5.86
C LEU A 145 0.68 -10.59 6.30
N HIS A 146 1.05 -9.87 7.37
CA HIS A 146 0.30 -8.69 7.81
C HIS A 146 0.34 -7.57 6.77
N LEU A 147 1.48 -7.35 6.09
CA LEU A 147 1.55 -6.40 4.97
C LEU A 147 0.61 -6.80 3.82
N VAL A 148 0.52 -8.09 3.48
CA VAL A 148 -0.46 -8.56 2.47
C VAL A 148 -1.89 -8.20 2.91
N GLU A 149 -2.25 -8.47 4.18
CA GLU A 149 -3.58 -8.19 4.72
C GLU A 149 -3.93 -6.70 4.70
N GLU A 150 -3.03 -5.87 5.22
CA GLU A 150 -3.20 -4.42 5.33
C GLU A 150 -3.33 -3.75 3.96
N ILE A 151 -2.39 -4.04 3.05
CA ILE A 151 -2.39 -3.43 1.73
C ILE A 151 -3.60 -3.90 0.91
N ALA A 152 -3.99 -5.17 1.00
CA ALA A 152 -5.17 -5.70 0.32
C ALA A 152 -6.45 -4.99 0.78
N ARG A 153 -6.59 -4.71 2.10
CA ARG A 153 -7.71 -3.97 2.65
C ARG A 153 -7.77 -2.55 2.08
N HIS A 154 -6.63 -1.87 2.04
CA HIS A 154 -6.54 -0.51 1.52
C HIS A 154 -6.69 -0.44 -0.01
N ALA A 155 -6.24 -1.44 -0.74
CA ALA A 155 -6.49 -1.55 -2.19
C ALA A 155 -7.98 -1.68 -2.49
N GLY A 156 -8.73 -2.52 -1.75
CA GLY A 156 -10.18 -2.60 -1.88
C GLY A 156 -10.92 -1.31 -1.50
N HIS A 157 -10.43 -0.55 -0.51
CA HIS A 157 -10.95 0.80 -0.21
C HIS A 157 -10.68 1.75 -1.38
N ALA A 158 -9.48 1.71 -1.98
CA ALA A 158 -9.11 2.54 -3.12
C ALA A 158 -9.99 2.25 -4.34
N ASP A 159 -10.32 0.99 -4.62
CA ASP A 159 -11.25 0.61 -5.69
C ASP A 159 -12.60 1.29 -5.51
N ILE A 160 -13.22 1.21 -4.31
CA ILE A 160 -14.52 1.84 -4.02
C ILE A 160 -14.45 3.37 -4.14
N VAL A 161 -13.35 3.99 -3.66
CA VAL A 161 -13.16 5.43 -3.79
C VAL A 161 -13.01 5.81 -5.27
N ARG A 162 -12.27 5.05 -6.07
CA ARG A 162 -12.10 5.27 -7.51
C ARG A 162 -13.42 5.16 -8.27
N GLU A 163 -14.18 4.11 -8.04
CA GLU A 163 -15.52 3.94 -8.62
C GLU A 163 -16.44 5.12 -8.28
N SER A 164 -16.28 5.71 -7.08
CA SER A 164 -17.04 6.88 -6.66
C SER A 164 -16.58 8.20 -7.31
N ILE A 165 -15.33 8.28 -7.81
CA ILE A 165 -14.79 9.46 -8.52
C ILE A 165 -15.29 9.51 -9.96
N ASP A 166 -15.12 8.42 -10.72
CA ASP A 166 -15.35 8.41 -12.16
C ASP A 166 -15.98 7.10 -12.70
N GLY A 167 -16.35 6.17 -11.83
CA GLY A 167 -16.97 4.90 -12.19
C GLY A 167 -15.99 3.84 -12.71
N ALA A 168 -14.68 4.15 -12.78
CA ALA A 168 -13.68 3.21 -13.29
C ALA A 168 -13.47 2.02 -12.36
N THR A 169 -13.55 0.82 -12.90
CA THR A 169 -13.33 -0.43 -12.15
C THR A 169 -11.88 -0.90 -12.23
N MET A 170 -11.47 -1.73 -11.29
CA MET A 170 -10.10 -2.26 -11.20
C MET A 170 -9.62 -2.88 -12.53
N TYR A 171 -10.46 -3.65 -13.22
CA TYR A 171 -10.04 -4.31 -14.47
C TYR A 171 -9.84 -3.33 -15.62
N GLU A 172 -10.67 -2.31 -15.75
CA GLU A 172 -10.55 -1.25 -16.76
C GLU A 172 -9.27 -0.44 -16.55
N LEU A 173 -8.99 -0.11 -15.29
CA LEU A 173 -7.77 0.62 -14.91
C LEU A 173 -6.51 -0.20 -15.13
N MET A 174 -6.52 -1.48 -14.75
CA MET A 174 -5.41 -2.39 -14.99
C MET A 174 -5.18 -2.58 -16.50
N ALA A 175 -6.24 -2.74 -17.29
CA ALA A 175 -6.12 -2.86 -18.74
C ALA A 175 -5.50 -1.61 -19.38
N ALA A 176 -5.89 -0.42 -18.90
CA ALA A 176 -5.30 0.83 -19.38
C ALA A 176 -3.83 0.97 -18.98
N ALA A 177 -3.50 0.71 -17.71
CA ALA A 177 -2.12 0.81 -17.20
C ALA A 177 -1.16 -0.15 -17.89
N GLU A 178 -1.63 -1.34 -18.28
CA GLU A 178 -0.82 -2.38 -18.94
C GLU A 178 -0.91 -2.39 -20.47
N GLY A 179 -1.72 -1.51 -21.05
CA GLY A 179 -1.91 -1.44 -22.49
C GLY A 179 -2.60 -2.67 -23.07
N TRP A 180 -3.55 -3.26 -22.37
CA TRP A 180 -4.33 -4.38 -22.90
C TRP A 180 -5.25 -3.92 -24.04
N PRO A 181 -5.46 -4.76 -25.07
CA PRO A 181 -6.38 -4.41 -26.12
C PRO A 181 -7.83 -4.44 -25.61
N ALA A 182 -8.65 -3.54 -26.14
CA ALA A 182 -10.09 -3.58 -25.93
C ALA A 182 -10.69 -4.90 -26.44
N THR A 183 -11.64 -5.46 -25.69
CA THR A 183 -12.38 -6.67 -26.04
C THR A 183 -13.88 -6.44 -25.85
N ASP A 184 -14.72 -7.39 -26.26
CA ASP A 184 -16.18 -7.29 -26.10
C ASP A 184 -16.63 -7.21 -24.63
N TRP A 185 -15.81 -7.70 -23.71
CA TRP A 185 -16.14 -7.78 -22.28
C TRP A 185 -15.29 -6.84 -21.39
N LEU A 186 -14.21 -6.25 -21.92
CA LEU A 186 -13.32 -5.36 -21.18
C LEU A 186 -12.85 -4.21 -22.09
N GLN A 187 -13.14 -2.98 -21.65
CA GLN A 187 -12.63 -1.77 -22.27
C GLN A 187 -11.58 -1.15 -21.35
N PRO A 188 -10.33 -0.89 -21.82
CA PRO A 188 -9.38 -0.11 -21.03
C PRO A 188 -9.96 1.25 -20.67
N TRP A 189 -9.72 1.71 -19.44
CA TRP A 189 -10.16 3.02 -19.00
C TRP A 189 -9.53 4.14 -19.83
N GLU A 190 -10.33 5.15 -20.15
CA GLU A 190 -9.90 6.39 -20.81
C GLU A 190 -10.40 7.59 -20.00
N PRO A 191 -9.60 8.70 -19.92
CA PRO A 191 -10.04 9.91 -19.23
C PRO A 191 -11.33 10.45 -19.85
N SER A 192 -12.26 10.86 -19.00
CA SER A 192 -13.49 11.57 -19.44
C SER A 192 -13.10 12.88 -20.10
N SER A 193 -13.65 13.13 -21.29
CA SER A 193 -13.41 14.35 -22.11
C SER A 193 -13.96 15.60 -21.43
#